data_4e3a87a11217f7b311eb59003e0b8a40
#
_entry.id   4e3a87a11217f7b311eb59003e0b8a40
#
_cell.length_a   1.000
_cell.length_b   1.000
_cell.length_c   1.000
_cell.angle_alpha   90.00
_cell.angle_beta   90.00
_cell.angle_gamma   90.00
#
_symmetry.space_group_name_H-M   'P 1'
#
loop_
_entity.id
_entity.type
_entity.pdbx_description
1 polymer ?
#
loop_
_entity_poly.entity_id
_entity_poly.type
_entity_poly.pdbx_seq_one_letter_code
_entity_poly.pdbx_strand_id
1 'polypeptide(L)'
;MFRNFETYALVTGAASGMGRVYAEKLAAKGYNLVIVDINAKGLEETAAMVRAEIASAEGISDELKNSFKVLPVVQDLSVMEAADLIWEKTEAEGCVVEVLVNNAGVMYCQGIAETSERMLKLIMMVHMNTPLLLCRKYIGGMKERGCGYILNISSLAAWMSWPGIGMYGNTKR
;
A
#
# COMPACT_ATOMS: atom_id res chain seq x y z
N MET A 1 -5.52 17.08 11.05
CA MET A 1 -5.48 16.72 12.49
C MET A 1 -4.51 15.57 12.64
N PHE A 2 -3.63 15.58 13.64
CA PHE A 2 -2.70 14.48 13.95
C PHE A 2 -3.48 13.32 14.60
N ARG A 3 -3.20 12.05 14.22
CA ARG A 3 -4.00 10.87 14.62
C ARG A 3 -3.50 10.14 15.87
N ASN A 4 -2.46 10.64 16.52
CA ASN A 4 -1.91 10.11 17.78
C ASN A 4 -1.52 8.62 17.73
N PHE A 5 -1.27 8.06 16.54
CA PHE A 5 -0.95 6.64 16.32
C PHE A 5 -2.01 5.65 16.87
N GLU A 6 -3.29 6.02 16.81
CA GLU A 6 -4.41 5.17 17.24
C GLU A 6 -4.84 4.18 16.17
N THR A 7 -4.72 4.58 14.90
CA THR A 7 -5.12 3.78 13.73
C THR A 7 -3.96 3.58 12.76
N TYR A 8 -4.16 2.71 11.78
CA TYR A 8 -3.15 2.34 10.80
C TYR A 8 -3.45 2.85 9.40
N ALA A 9 -2.40 3.19 8.68
CA ALA A 9 -2.41 3.33 7.24
C ALA A 9 -1.70 2.12 6.61
N LEU A 10 -2.39 1.41 5.71
CA LEU A 10 -1.82 0.32 4.92
C LEU A 10 -1.40 0.85 3.55
N VAL A 11 -0.13 0.66 3.21
CA VAL A 11 0.44 1.11 1.92
C VAL A 11 1.06 -0.08 1.20
N THR A 12 0.59 -0.37 -0.01
CA THR A 12 1.20 -1.38 -0.88
C THR A 12 2.26 -0.79 -1.79
N GLY A 13 3.30 -1.56 -2.14
CA GLY A 13 4.46 -1.06 -2.89
C GLY A 13 5.32 -0.08 -2.09
N ALA A 14 5.41 -0.30 -0.78
CA ALA A 14 6.01 0.63 0.17
C ALA A 14 7.54 0.51 0.30
N ALA A 15 8.18 -0.44 -0.38
CA ALA A 15 9.62 -0.62 -0.30
C ALA A 15 10.41 0.50 -1.01
N SER A 16 9.77 1.28 -1.90
CA SER A 16 10.47 2.31 -2.68
C SER A 16 9.50 3.36 -3.27
N GLY A 17 10.05 4.38 -3.91
CA GLY A 17 9.32 5.34 -4.73
C GLY A 17 8.15 6.01 -4.01
N MET A 18 7.01 6.13 -4.69
CA MET A 18 5.81 6.81 -4.15
C MET A 18 5.25 6.11 -2.92
N GLY A 19 5.29 4.76 -2.85
CA GLY A 19 4.80 4.02 -1.69
C GLY A 19 5.56 4.36 -0.42
N ARG A 20 6.89 4.50 -0.49
CA ARG A 20 7.72 4.98 0.61
C ARG A 20 7.32 6.39 1.05
N VAL A 21 7.14 7.31 0.11
CA VAL A 21 6.70 8.68 0.40
C VAL A 21 5.30 8.72 1.04
N TYR A 22 4.38 7.86 0.61
CA TYR A 22 3.09 7.74 1.28
C TYR A 22 3.24 7.27 2.72
N ALA A 23 4.09 6.27 2.98
CA ALA A 23 4.37 5.79 4.33
C ALA A 23 4.90 6.93 5.22
N GLU A 24 5.91 7.69 4.77
CA GLU A 24 6.45 8.87 5.46
C GLU A 24 5.36 9.89 5.78
N LYS A 25 4.60 10.30 4.77
CA LYS A 25 3.57 11.34 4.94
C LYS A 25 2.43 10.92 5.87
N LEU A 26 2.06 9.63 5.86
CA LEU A 26 1.01 9.11 6.75
C LEU A 26 1.52 8.94 8.18
N ALA A 27 2.76 8.50 8.38
CA ALA A 27 3.41 8.52 9.69
C ALA A 27 3.46 9.94 10.28
N ALA A 28 3.86 10.93 9.49
CA ALA A 28 3.88 12.34 9.91
C ALA A 28 2.48 12.91 10.24
N LYS A 29 1.40 12.25 9.79
CA LYS A 29 0.01 12.57 10.17
C LYS A 29 -0.45 11.82 11.43
N GLY A 30 0.39 11.00 12.02
CA GLY A 30 0.11 10.26 13.25
C GLY A 30 -0.59 8.91 13.04
N TYR A 31 -0.49 8.32 11.85
CA TYR A 31 -0.89 6.95 11.62
C TYR A 31 0.24 5.97 11.97
N ASN A 32 -0.09 4.86 12.60
CA ASN A 32 0.73 3.66 12.52
C ASN A 32 0.76 3.14 11.09
N LEU A 33 1.72 2.32 10.74
CA LEU A 33 1.88 1.84 9.38
C LEU A 33 1.81 0.32 9.26
N VAL A 34 1.11 -0.14 8.23
CA VAL A 34 1.30 -1.45 7.61
C VAL A 34 1.91 -1.21 6.25
N ILE A 35 3.15 -1.64 6.04
CA ILE A 35 3.87 -1.45 4.78
C ILE A 35 4.06 -2.79 4.07
N VAL A 36 3.55 -2.88 2.85
CA VAL A 36 3.47 -4.14 2.09
C VAL A 36 4.31 -4.04 0.81
N ASP A 37 5.18 -5.00 0.57
CA ASP A 37 5.94 -5.13 -0.67
C ASP A 37 6.50 -6.56 -0.80
N ILE A 38 6.92 -6.96 -1.99
CA ILE A 38 7.67 -8.19 -2.22
C ILE A 38 9.15 -8.05 -1.82
N ASN A 39 9.67 -6.83 -1.79
CA ASN A 39 11.07 -6.52 -1.48
C ASN A 39 11.25 -6.34 0.03
N ALA A 40 11.60 -7.41 0.73
CA ALA A 40 11.82 -7.41 2.18
C ALA A 40 12.85 -6.37 2.64
N LYS A 41 13.99 -6.26 1.94
CA LYS A 41 15.06 -5.30 2.27
C LYS A 41 14.56 -3.85 2.18
N GLY A 42 13.85 -3.52 1.09
CA GLY A 42 13.29 -2.19 0.90
C GLY A 42 12.23 -1.83 1.95
N LEU A 43 11.45 -2.83 2.45
CA LEU A 43 10.52 -2.62 3.56
C LEU A 43 11.25 -2.31 4.87
N GLU A 44 12.34 -3.02 5.17
CA GLU A 44 13.15 -2.75 6.36
C GLU A 44 13.76 -1.35 6.32
N GLU A 45 14.29 -0.93 5.16
CA GLU A 45 14.81 0.42 4.94
C GLU A 45 13.72 1.48 5.17
N THR A 46 12.53 1.27 4.60
CA THR A 46 11.38 2.18 4.79
C THR A 46 10.96 2.24 6.25
N ALA A 47 10.86 1.09 6.92
CA ALA A 47 10.50 1.02 8.34
C ALA A 47 11.51 1.74 9.24
N ALA A 48 12.81 1.55 8.99
CA ALA A 48 13.86 2.23 9.74
C ALA A 48 13.81 3.75 9.55
N MET A 49 13.59 4.19 8.31
CA MET A 49 13.52 5.61 7.96
C MET A 49 12.33 6.31 8.64
N VAL A 50 11.12 5.74 8.55
CA VAL A 50 9.94 6.37 9.18
C VAL A 50 10.03 6.36 10.70
N ARG A 51 10.64 5.33 11.32
CA ARG A 51 10.90 5.32 12.76
C ARG A 51 11.87 6.43 13.18
N ALA A 52 12.93 6.65 12.40
CA ALA A 52 13.90 7.71 12.67
C ALA A 52 13.26 9.11 12.53
N GLU A 53 12.42 9.30 11.51
CA GLU A 53 11.67 10.56 11.34
C GLU A 53 10.75 10.85 12.52
N ILE A 54 9.95 9.88 12.96
CA ILE A 54 9.07 10.08 14.12
C ILE A 54 9.86 10.31 15.40
N ALA A 55 10.96 9.58 15.61
CA ALA A 55 11.82 9.76 16.79
C ALA A 55 12.40 11.18 16.86
N SER A 56 12.74 11.79 15.73
CA SER A 56 13.30 13.15 15.64
C SER A 56 12.24 14.25 15.48
N ALA A 57 10.95 13.90 15.31
CA ALA A 57 9.92 14.89 15.06
C ALA A 57 9.74 15.85 16.24
N GLU A 58 9.68 17.15 15.93
CA GLU A 58 9.37 18.18 16.93
C GLU A 58 7.86 18.28 17.18
N GLY A 59 7.48 18.67 18.41
CA GLY A 59 6.07 18.86 18.78
C GLY A 59 5.28 17.57 19.07
N ILE A 60 5.93 16.39 19.03
CA ILE A 60 5.35 15.12 19.46
C ILE A 60 6.00 14.70 20.77
N SER A 61 5.18 14.31 21.76
CA SER A 61 5.71 13.84 23.05
C SER A 61 6.46 12.50 22.90
N ASP A 62 7.44 12.25 23.77
CA ASP A 62 8.19 10.99 23.73
C ASP A 62 7.30 9.76 23.96
N GLU A 63 6.24 9.88 24.74
CA GLU A 63 5.25 8.84 24.93
C GLU A 63 4.55 8.48 23.61
N LEU A 64 4.11 9.47 22.84
CA LEU A 64 3.50 9.26 21.51
C LEU A 64 4.51 8.71 20.50
N LYS A 65 5.76 9.20 20.49
CA LYS A 65 6.81 8.64 19.61
C LYS A 65 7.05 7.17 19.90
N ASN A 66 7.07 6.78 21.17
CA ASN A 66 7.25 5.39 21.60
C ASN A 66 6.04 4.50 21.27
N SER A 67 4.85 5.07 21.07
CA SER A 67 3.65 4.33 20.67
C SER A 67 3.57 4.05 19.17
N PHE A 68 4.39 4.72 18.34
CA PHE A 68 4.40 4.55 16.89
C PHE A 68 4.83 3.13 16.47
N LYS A 69 4.01 2.51 15.64
CA LYS A 69 4.23 1.14 15.17
C LYS A 69 4.34 1.10 13.65
N VAL A 70 5.25 0.26 13.16
CA VAL A 70 5.37 -0.10 11.75
C VAL A 70 5.38 -1.62 11.65
N LEU A 71 4.43 -2.17 10.90
CA LEU A 71 4.31 -3.59 10.57
C LEU A 71 4.74 -3.82 9.11
N PRO A 72 5.97 -4.30 8.85
CA PRO A 72 6.36 -4.73 7.51
C PRO A 72 5.70 -6.08 7.19
N VAL A 73 5.11 -6.18 5.99
CA VAL A 73 4.49 -7.40 5.47
C VAL A 73 5.11 -7.72 4.11
N VAL A 74 5.96 -8.72 4.07
CA VAL A 74 6.56 -9.19 2.81
C VAL A 74 5.53 -10.05 2.09
N GLN A 75 4.98 -9.54 0.99
CA GLN A 75 3.91 -10.22 0.25
C GLN A 75 4.01 -9.95 -1.25
N ASP A 76 3.99 -11.02 -2.04
CA ASP A 76 3.78 -10.95 -3.49
C ASP A 76 2.29 -10.73 -3.78
N LEU A 77 1.96 -9.58 -4.37
CA LEU A 77 0.58 -9.21 -4.71
C LEU A 77 0.06 -9.89 -5.97
N SER A 78 0.90 -10.65 -6.67
CA SER A 78 0.49 -11.41 -7.87
C SER A 78 -0.11 -12.79 -7.55
N VAL A 79 -0.06 -13.23 -6.29
CA VAL A 79 -0.68 -14.49 -5.87
C VAL A 79 -2.14 -14.28 -5.45
N MET A 80 -2.98 -15.29 -5.65
CA MET A 80 -4.44 -15.18 -5.44
C MET A 80 -4.80 -14.86 -4.00
N GLU A 81 -4.07 -15.42 -3.05
CA GLU A 81 -4.30 -15.34 -1.62
C GLU A 81 -3.72 -14.07 -0.97
N ALA A 82 -3.05 -13.20 -1.77
CA ALA A 82 -2.31 -12.06 -1.23
C ALA A 82 -3.14 -11.16 -0.30
N ALA A 83 -4.37 -10.84 -0.69
CA ALA A 83 -5.24 -9.99 0.11
C ALA A 83 -5.70 -10.68 1.42
N ASP A 84 -5.91 -11.99 1.40
CA ASP A 84 -6.25 -12.77 2.59
C ASP A 84 -5.08 -12.81 3.58
N LEU A 85 -3.87 -13.10 3.08
CA LEU A 85 -2.66 -13.16 3.90
C LEU A 85 -2.32 -11.81 4.55
N ILE A 86 -2.48 -10.70 3.81
CA ILE A 86 -2.27 -9.35 4.35
C ILE A 86 -3.32 -9.07 5.43
N TRP A 87 -4.60 -9.38 5.18
CA TRP A 87 -5.69 -9.14 6.11
C TRP A 87 -5.52 -9.98 7.39
N GLU A 88 -5.25 -11.27 7.28
CA GLU A 88 -4.97 -12.15 8.41
C GLU A 88 -3.81 -11.64 9.28
N LYS A 89 -2.75 -11.14 8.64
CA LYS A 89 -1.60 -10.57 9.36
C LYS A 89 -1.99 -9.30 10.11
N THR A 90 -2.78 -8.42 9.50
CA THR A 90 -3.23 -7.18 10.16
C THR A 90 -4.21 -7.44 11.29
N GLU A 91 -5.12 -8.43 11.15
CA GLU A 91 -6.04 -8.84 12.22
C GLU A 91 -5.28 -9.46 13.40
N ALA A 92 -4.31 -10.35 13.14
CA ALA A 92 -3.51 -10.97 14.18
C ALA A 92 -2.72 -9.96 15.03
N GLU A 93 -2.31 -8.83 14.42
CA GLU A 93 -1.59 -7.72 15.08
C GLU A 93 -2.55 -6.64 15.63
N GLY A 94 -3.86 -6.83 15.50
CA GLY A 94 -4.87 -5.88 15.97
C GLY A 94 -4.84 -4.53 15.25
N CYS A 95 -4.45 -4.51 13.97
CA CYS A 95 -4.32 -3.28 13.19
C CYS A 95 -5.67 -2.74 12.74
N VAL A 96 -6.14 -1.67 13.32
CA VAL A 96 -7.33 -0.94 12.86
C VAL A 96 -6.95 -0.09 11.65
N VAL A 97 -7.12 -0.61 10.44
CA VAL A 97 -6.78 0.11 9.20
C VAL A 97 -7.85 1.16 8.89
N GLU A 98 -7.46 2.44 8.94
CA GLU A 98 -8.30 3.59 8.58
C GLU A 98 -7.98 4.12 7.16
N VAL A 99 -6.73 3.98 6.71
CA VAL A 99 -6.30 4.40 5.37
C VAL A 99 -5.74 3.22 4.61
N LEU A 100 -6.27 2.97 3.41
CA LEU A 100 -5.74 1.98 2.47
C LEU A 100 -5.19 2.70 1.23
N VAL A 101 -3.90 2.54 0.95
CA VAL A 101 -3.25 3.07 -0.26
C VAL A 101 -2.82 1.91 -1.16
N ASN A 102 -3.60 1.66 -2.20
CA ASN A 102 -3.29 0.72 -3.27
C ASN A 102 -2.33 1.40 -4.25
N ASN A 103 -1.04 1.35 -3.95
CA ASN A 103 0.01 2.00 -4.73
C ASN A 103 0.88 1.02 -5.52
N ALA A 104 1.01 -0.22 -5.08
CA ALA A 104 1.81 -1.23 -5.79
C ALA A 104 1.45 -1.29 -7.28
N GLY A 105 2.45 -1.43 -8.12
CA GLY A 105 2.26 -1.53 -9.53
C GLY A 105 3.52 -1.95 -10.28
N VAL A 106 3.31 -2.59 -11.42
CA VAL A 106 4.37 -3.03 -12.32
C VAL A 106 4.17 -2.33 -13.65
N MET A 107 5.16 -1.55 -14.07
CA MET A 107 5.16 -0.97 -15.39
C MET A 107 5.66 -2.00 -16.41
N TYR A 108 4.89 -2.19 -17.48
CA TYR A 108 5.26 -3.09 -18.55
C TYR A 108 4.86 -2.47 -19.90
N CYS A 109 5.84 -2.38 -20.79
CA CYS A 109 5.70 -1.72 -22.08
C CYS A 109 6.00 -2.72 -23.21
N GLN A 110 4.96 -3.38 -23.70
CA GLN A 110 5.03 -4.27 -24.86
C GLN A 110 3.65 -4.37 -25.50
N GLY A 111 3.60 -4.68 -26.80
CA GLY A 111 2.35 -4.97 -27.50
C GLY A 111 1.62 -6.16 -26.85
N ILE A 112 0.29 -6.18 -26.94
CA ILE A 112 -0.50 -7.24 -26.30
C ILE A 112 -0.24 -8.61 -26.93
N ALA A 113 0.05 -8.64 -28.24
CA ALA A 113 0.33 -9.88 -28.96
C ALA A 113 1.65 -10.55 -28.52
N GLU A 114 2.62 -9.75 -28.10
CA GLU A 114 3.95 -10.16 -27.65
C GLU A 114 4.01 -10.38 -26.14
N THR A 115 2.99 -9.94 -25.41
CA THR A 115 2.95 -10.07 -23.95
C THR A 115 2.59 -11.50 -23.55
N SER A 116 3.43 -12.14 -22.74
CA SER A 116 3.15 -13.49 -22.25
C SER A 116 1.89 -13.52 -21.35
N GLU A 117 1.15 -14.64 -21.37
CA GLU A 117 0.00 -14.83 -20.45
C GLU A 117 0.39 -14.67 -18.98
N ARG A 118 1.58 -15.10 -18.61
CA ARG A 118 2.09 -14.93 -17.24
C ARG A 118 2.15 -13.45 -16.86
N MET A 119 2.65 -12.60 -17.75
CA MET A 119 2.74 -11.16 -17.50
C MET A 119 1.36 -10.51 -17.48
N LEU A 120 0.44 -10.91 -18.38
CA LEU A 120 -0.94 -10.44 -18.36
C LEU A 120 -1.61 -10.75 -17.01
N LYS A 121 -1.49 -11.99 -16.53
CA LYS A 121 -2.04 -12.42 -15.24
C LYS A 121 -1.43 -11.64 -14.08
N LEU A 122 -0.09 -11.46 -14.06
CA LEU A 122 0.62 -10.71 -13.03
C LEU A 122 0.12 -9.26 -12.94
N ILE A 123 0.03 -8.55 -14.07
CA ILE A 123 -0.44 -7.16 -14.09
C ILE A 123 -1.88 -7.05 -13.59
N MET A 124 -2.78 -7.93 -14.04
CA MET A 124 -4.16 -7.95 -13.59
C MET A 124 -4.28 -8.22 -12.09
N MET A 125 -3.48 -9.14 -11.56
CA MET A 125 -3.47 -9.44 -10.13
C MET A 125 -3.01 -8.23 -9.32
N VAL A 126 -1.85 -7.65 -9.66
CA VAL A 126 -1.24 -6.56 -8.88
C VAL A 126 -2.04 -5.26 -8.99
N HIS A 127 -2.59 -4.94 -10.17
CA HIS A 127 -3.24 -3.64 -10.40
C HIS A 127 -4.74 -3.63 -10.13
N MET A 128 -5.41 -4.79 -10.26
CA MET A 128 -6.87 -4.86 -10.19
C MET A 128 -7.36 -5.80 -9.10
N ASN A 129 -7.01 -7.09 -9.18
CA ASN A 129 -7.62 -8.10 -8.32
C ASN A 129 -7.27 -7.89 -6.84
N THR A 130 -5.99 -7.85 -6.51
CA THR A 130 -5.54 -7.69 -5.12
C THR A 130 -5.97 -6.35 -4.50
N PRO A 131 -5.84 -5.19 -5.18
CA PRO A 131 -6.41 -3.93 -4.69
C PRO A 131 -7.92 -4.00 -4.41
N LEU A 132 -8.70 -4.61 -5.32
CA LEU A 132 -10.14 -4.75 -5.13
C LEU A 132 -10.48 -5.64 -3.93
N LEU A 133 -9.78 -6.75 -3.75
CA LEU A 133 -9.95 -7.64 -2.60
C LEU A 133 -9.54 -6.94 -1.29
N LEU A 134 -8.44 -6.18 -1.25
CA LEU A 134 -8.06 -5.36 -0.10
C LEU A 134 -9.15 -4.33 0.25
N CYS A 135 -9.68 -3.62 -0.76
CA CYS A 135 -10.83 -2.73 -0.54
C CYS A 135 -11.99 -3.46 0.12
N ARG A 136 -12.35 -4.64 -0.39
CA ARG A 136 -13.44 -5.47 0.16
C ARG A 136 -13.19 -5.87 1.62
N LYS A 137 -11.96 -6.22 1.98
CA LYS A 137 -11.58 -6.61 3.35
C LYS A 137 -11.74 -5.47 4.35
N TYR A 138 -11.27 -4.28 4.00
CA TYR A 138 -11.21 -3.17 4.97
C TYR A 138 -12.43 -2.24 4.98
N ILE A 139 -13.21 -2.15 3.88
CA ILE A 139 -14.32 -1.20 3.77
C ILE A 139 -15.44 -1.45 4.80
N GLY A 140 -15.66 -2.70 5.19
CA GLY A 140 -16.68 -3.05 6.22
C GLY A 140 -16.40 -2.35 7.54
N GLY A 141 -15.21 -2.56 8.10
CA GLY A 141 -14.80 -1.92 9.35
C GLY A 141 -14.70 -0.39 9.26
N MET A 142 -14.30 0.16 8.10
CA MET A 142 -14.33 1.61 7.86
C MET A 142 -15.76 2.17 7.94
N LYS A 143 -16.74 1.49 7.34
CA LYS A 143 -18.16 1.88 7.40
C LYS A 143 -18.72 1.82 8.82
N GLU A 144 -18.43 0.75 9.55
CA GLU A 144 -18.89 0.57 10.94
C GLU A 144 -18.37 1.67 11.87
N ARG A 145 -17.13 2.11 11.68
CA ARG A 145 -16.51 3.21 12.43
C ARG A 145 -16.92 4.61 11.94
N GLY A 146 -17.61 4.70 10.79
CA GLY A 146 -17.95 5.98 10.15
C GLY A 146 -16.74 6.77 9.65
N CYS A 147 -15.55 6.13 9.56
CA CYS A 147 -14.31 6.78 9.14
C CYS A 147 -13.41 5.80 8.38
N GLY A 148 -12.90 6.23 7.22
CA GLY A 148 -11.95 5.46 6.43
C GLY A 148 -11.67 6.12 5.08
N TYR A 149 -10.49 5.85 4.53
CA TYR A 149 -10.04 6.40 3.26
C TYR A 149 -9.41 5.30 2.40
N ILE A 150 -9.79 5.25 1.14
CA ILE A 150 -9.20 4.35 0.15
C ILE A 150 -8.63 5.20 -0.98
N LEU A 151 -7.34 5.05 -1.25
CA LEU A 151 -6.63 5.71 -2.32
C LEU A 151 -6.08 4.66 -3.29
N ASN A 152 -6.59 4.68 -4.52
CA ASN A 152 -6.08 3.85 -5.61
C ASN A 152 -5.19 4.70 -6.52
N ILE A 153 -3.94 4.29 -6.71
CA ILE A 153 -2.99 5.04 -7.54
C ILE A 153 -3.16 4.65 -9.00
N SER A 154 -3.72 5.59 -9.76
CA SER A 154 -3.89 5.50 -11.20
C SER A 154 -2.59 5.91 -11.93
N SER A 155 -2.68 6.23 -13.20
CA SER A 155 -1.59 6.69 -14.05
C SER A 155 -2.12 7.61 -15.16
N LEU A 156 -1.28 8.49 -15.68
CA LEU A 156 -1.58 9.20 -16.92
C LEU A 156 -1.84 8.25 -18.09
N ALA A 157 -1.22 7.07 -18.08
CA ALA A 157 -1.45 6.02 -19.06
C ALA A 157 -2.92 5.50 -19.09
N ALA A 158 -3.71 5.75 -18.06
CA ALA A 158 -5.15 5.45 -18.06
C ALA A 158 -5.94 6.34 -19.04
N TRP A 159 -5.40 7.51 -19.38
CA TRP A 159 -6.05 8.53 -20.21
C TRP A 159 -5.37 8.72 -21.58
N MET A 160 -4.13 8.26 -21.69
CA MET A 160 -3.31 8.41 -22.90
C MET A 160 -3.06 7.06 -23.55
N SER A 161 -3.27 6.96 -24.84
CA SER A 161 -2.97 5.75 -25.61
C SER A 161 -1.60 5.87 -26.25
N TRP A 162 -0.67 5.01 -25.83
CA TRP A 162 0.62 4.85 -26.47
C TRP A 162 0.83 3.42 -26.96
N PRO A 163 1.55 3.23 -28.07
CA PRO A 163 1.96 1.89 -28.47
C PRO A 163 2.73 1.21 -27.35
N GLY A 164 2.41 -0.05 -27.08
CA GLY A 164 3.09 -0.86 -26.07
C GLY A 164 2.65 -0.69 -24.60
N ILE A 165 1.83 0.30 -24.25
CA ILE A 165 1.35 0.46 -22.87
C ILE A 165 -0.15 0.19 -22.69
N GLY A 166 -0.83 -0.33 -23.70
CA GLY A 166 -2.27 -0.52 -23.67
C GLY A 166 -2.74 -1.38 -22.50
N MET A 167 -2.05 -2.49 -22.21
CA MET A 167 -2.38 -3.35 -21.07
C MET A 167 -2.19 -2.61 -19.74
N TYR A 168 -1.04 -1.97 -19.54
CA TYR A 168 -0.78 -1.16 -18.35
C TYR A 168 -1.83 -0.06 -18.17
N GLY A 169 -2.09 0.72 -19.23
CA GLY A 169 -3.08 1.80 -19.19
C GLY A 169 -4.49 1.33 -18.83
N ASN A 170 -4.93 0.20 -19.39
CA ASN A 170 -6.24 -0.38 -19.10
C ASN A 170 -6.38 -0.81 -17.63
N THR A 171 -5.32 -1.32 -17.01
CA THR A 171 -5.35 -1.76 -15.61
C THR A 171 -5.16 -0.62 -14.61
N LYS A 172 -4.84 0.59 -15.09
CA LYS A 172 -4.71 1.80 -14.27
C LYS A 172 -5.90 2.77 -14.42
N ARG A 173 -6.87 2.43 -15.27
CA ARG A 173 -8.12 3.18 -15.42
C ARG A 173 -9.10 2.82 -14.32
#